data_bb9735ca64bdf4ca1864b71478ae9467
#
_entry.id   bb9735ca64bdf4ca1864b71478ae9467
#
_cell.length_a   1.000
_cell.length_b   1.000
_cell.length_c   1.000
_cell.angle_alpha   90.00
_cell.angle_beta   90.00
_cell.angle_gamma   90.00
#
_symmetry.space_group_name_H-M   'P 1'
#
loop_
_entity.id
_entity.type
_entity.pdbx_description
1 polymer ?
#
loop_
_entity_poly.entity_id
_entity_poly.type
_entity_poly.pdbx_seq_one_letter_code
_entity_poly.pdbx_strand_id
1 'polypeptide(L)'
;MGIVYACLAPHGAEIIPKLAGKQLEAFGGTRGGMERLAKAMDEHRPSTIVIATPHGLRLDRTIGVVTTEYSEGTLKAHGRSVRARFRCDRQLAQKIIQKASQAKLTALGVNYGTSEGPSSCMPMDWGTLIPLWFLGTPQKRKRKRRIVIVTPSR
;
A
#
# COMPACT_ATOMS: atom_id res chain seq x y z
N MET A 1 -2.71 11.78 17.69
CA MET A 1 -2.90 10.77 16.61
C MET A 1 -1.62 9.93 16.57
N GLY A 2 -1.72 8.61 16.68
CA GLY A 2 -0.57 7.71 16.78
C GLY A 2 -0.73 6.47 15.89
N ILE A 3 0.32 5.65 15.82
CA ILE A 3 0.29 4.34 15.18
C ILE A 3 -0.50 3.40 16.11
N VAL A 4 -1.58 2.82 15.57
CA VAL A 4 -2.47 1.92 16.33
C VAL A 4 -2.20 0.45 16.03
N TYR A 5 -1.51 0.17 14.91
CA TYR A 5 -1.15 -1.18 14.49
C TYR A 5 0.03 -1.13 13.52
N ALA A 6 0.94 -2.10 13.61
CA ALA A 6 2.05 -2.28 12.68
C ALA A 6 2.25 -3.76 12.39
N CYS A 7 2.61 -4.09 11.14
CA CYS A 7 2.88 -5.47 10.75
C CYS A 7 3.86 -5.51 9.57
N LEU A 8 4.46 -6.68 9.36
CA LEU A 8 5.16 -7.04 8.14
C LEU A 8 4.24 -7.93 7.30
N ALA A 9 4.15 -7.65 6.00
CA ALA A 9 3.26 -8.35 5.10
C ALA A 9 4.04 -8.95 3.92
N PRO A 10 3.86 -10.23 3.59
CA PRO A 10 4.38 -10.83 2.38
C PRO A 10 3.70 -10.22 1.14
N HIS A 11 4.39 -10.24 0.00
CA HIS A 11 3.89 -9.66 -1.24
C HIS A 11 4.10 -10.56 -2.47
N GLY A 12 4.06 -11.88 -2.29
CA GLY A 12 4.01 -12.85 -3.39
C GLY A 12 2.61 -12.93 -3.99
N ALA A 13 2.49 -12.97 -5.32
CA ALA A 13 1.20 -13.03 -6.02
C ALA A 13 0.38 -14.29 -5.67
N GLU A 14 1.07 -15.36 -5.30
CA GLU A 14 0.55 -16.69 -5.01
C GLU A 14 -0.35 -16.71 -3.76
N ILE A 15 -0.23 -15.72 -2.89
CA ILE A 15 -1.10 -15.61 -1.70
C ILE A 15 -2.50 -15.09 -2.05
N ILE A 16 -2.68 -14.44 -3.21
CA ILE A 16 -4.01 -14.01 -3.68
C ILE A 16 -4.69 -15.21 -4.38
N PRO A 17 -5.83 -15.72 -3.88
CA PRO A 17 -6.44 -16.95 -4.42
C PRO A 17 -6.68 -16.89 -5.93
N LYS A 18 -7.10 -15.73 -6.43
CA LYS A 18 -7.39 -15.52 -7.87
C LYS A 18 -6.14 -15.63 -8.74
N LEU A 19 -4.95 -15.39 -8.19
CA LEU A 19 -3.67 -15.38 -8.91
C LEU A 19 -2.79 -16.60 -8.59
N ALA A 20 -3.17 -17.43 -7.62
CA ALA A 20 -2.35 -18.51 -7.11
C ALA A 20 -2.14 -19.68 -8.11
N GLY A 21 -3.07 -19.88 -9.05
CA GLY A 21 -2.99 -20.99 -10.00
C GLY A 21 -2.87 -22.34 -9.29
N LYS A 22 -1.87 -23.12 -9.68
CA LYS A 22 -1.57 -24.45 -9.07
C LYS A 22 -0.96 -24.36 -7.66
N GLN A 23 -0.54 -23.18 -7.23
CA GLN A 23 0.11 -22.94 -5.93
C GLN A 23 -0.88 -22.58 -4.81
N LEU A 24 -2.17 -22.63 -5.08
CA LEU A 24 -3.23 -22.20 -4.14
C LEU A 24 -3.09 -22.86 -2.76
N GLU A 25 -2.85 -24.14 -2.71
CA GLU A 25 -2.72 -24.90 -1.46
C GLU A 25 -1.38 -24.66 -0.76
N ALA A 26 -0.29 -24.61 -1.53
CA ALA A 26 1.06 -24.40 -0.99
C ALA A 26 1.19 -23.10 -0.19
N PHE A 27 0.48 -22.04 -0.59
CA PHE A 27 0.48 -20.75 0.08
C PHE A 27 -0.71 -20.52 1.02
N GLY A 28 -1.48 -21.56 1.34
CA GLY A 28 -2.64 -21.49 2.22
C GLY A 28 -2.32 -20.94 3.62
N GLY A 29 -1.22 -21.39 4.21
CA GLY A 29 -0.76 -20.92 5.52
C GLY A 29 -0.40 -19.43 5.54
N THR A 30 0.33 -18.96 4.52
CA THR A 30 0.70 -17.54 4.36
C THR A 30 -0.53 -16.68 4.14
N ARG A 31 -1.46 -17.11 3.29
CA ARG A 31 -2.74 -16.44 3.07
C ARG A 31 -3.56 -16.33 4.35
N GLY A 32 -3.71 -17.41 5.11
CA GLY A 32 -4.37 -17.39 6.41
C GLY A 32 -3.71 -16.45 7.41
N GLY A 33 -2.38 -16.29 7.32
CA GLY A 33 -1.63 -15.24 8.04
C GLY A 33 -2.10 -13.84 7.67
N MET A 34 -2.22 -13.53 6.37
CA MET A 34 -2.71 -12.24 5.89
C MET A 34 -4.16 -11.96 6.28
N GLU A 35 -5.01 -12.98 6.29
CA GLU A 35 -6.40 -12.85 6.75
C GLU A 35 -6.47 -12.55 8.25
N ARG A 36 -5.61 -13.16 9.07
CA ARG A 36 -5.49 -12.81 10.50
C ARG A 36 -4.98 -11.39 10.70
N LEU A 37 -3.99 -10.94 9.92
CA LEU A 37 -3.52 -9.54 9.95
C LEU A 37 -4.65 -8.56 9.59
N ALA A 38 -5.45 -8.89 8.57
CA ALA A 38 -6.60 -8.08 8.17
C ALA A 38 -7.63 -7.95 9.30
N LYS A 39 -7.94 -9.06 9.97
CA LYS A 39 -8.85 -9.08 11.13
C LYS A 39 -8.32 -8.23 12.28
N ALA A 40 -7.06 -8.41 12.67
CA ALA A 40 -6.42 -7.62 13.72
C ALA A 40 -6.42 -6.13 13.37
N MET A 41 -6.09 -5.77 12.13
CA MET A 41 -6.16 -4.38 11.66
C MET A 41 -7.58 -3.81 11.72
N ASP A 42 -8.60 -4.62 11.44
CA ASP A 42 -10.00 -4.19 11.53
C ASP A 42 -10.42 -3.88 12.98
N GLU A 43 -9.89 -4.60 13.95
CA GLU A 43 -10.13 -4.35 15.38
C GLU A 43 -9.56 -3.00 15.82
N HIS A 44 -8.39 -2.62 15.33
CA HIS A 44 -7.75 -1.32 15.59
C HIS A 44 -8.33 -0.14 14.81
N ARG A 45 -9.14 -0.40 13.78
CA ARG A 45 -9.88 0.59 12.98
C ARG A 45 -9.04 1.75 12.42
N PRO A 46 -7.85 1.57 11.85
CA PRO A 46 -7.10 2.67 11.28
C PRO A 46 -7.88 3.32 10.12
N SER A 47 -7.79 4.63 10.01
CA SER A 47 -8.35 5.38 8.89
C SER A 47 -7.43 5.37 7.66
N THR A 48 -6.12 5.27 7.90
CA THR A 48 -5.07 5.33 6.89
C THR A 48 -4.02 4.24 7.14
N ILE A 49 -3.55 3.61 6.07
CA ILE A 49 -2.41 2.70 6.10
C ILE A 49 -1.20 3.44 5.52
N VAL A 50 -0.12 3.51 6.27
CA VAL A 50 1.19 3.88 5.73
C VAL A 50 1.90 2.60 5.34
N ILE A 51 2.25 2.45 4.07
CA ILE A 51 2.94 1.28 3.54
C ILE A 51 4.32 1.66 3.02
N ALA A 52 5.36 1.05 3.57
CA ALA A 52 6.71 1.11 3.04
C ALA A 52 6.91 -0.06 2.07
N THR A 53 7.18 0.24 0.81
CA THR A 53 7.41 -0.77 -0.23
C THR A 53 8.86 -0.74 -0.71
N PRO A 54 9.52 -1.92 -0.89
CA PRO A 54 10.85 -1.98 -1.47
C PRO A 54 10.84 -1.89 -3.01
N HIS A 55 9.66 -1.80 -3.63
CA HIS A 55 9.45 -1.79 -5.07
C HIS A 55 8.86 -0.45 -5.56
N GLY A 56 8.65 -0.35 -6.86
CA GLY A 56 8.04 0.84 -7.47
C GLY A 56 9.03 1.98 -7.65
N LEU A 57 8.60 3.17 -7.27
CA LEU A 57 9.41 4.38 -7.39
C LEU A 57 10.68 4.28 -6.54
N ARG A 58 11.79 4.72 -7.12
CA ARG A 58 13.09 4.76 -6.44
C ARG A 58 13.74 6.13 -6.65
N LEU A 59 14.13 6.74 -5.55
CA LEU A 59 14.88 7.99 -5.52
C LEU A 59 16.22 7.74 -4.87
N ASP A 60 17.27 8.26 -5.50
CA ASP A 60 18.63 8.13 -5.00
C ASP A 60 18.79 8.96 -3.71
N ARG A 61 19.30 8.34 -2.65
CA ARG A 61 19.54 8.98 -1.34
C ARG A 61 18.34 9.72 -0.76
N THR A 62 17.13 9.39 -1.18
CA THR A 62 15.93 10.15 -0.83
C THR A 62 14.76 9.22 -0.55
N ILE A 63 14.03 9.47 0.51
CA ILE A 63 12.77 8.79 0.79
C ILE A 63 11.68 9.41 -0.10
N GLY A 64 11.07 8.61 -0.95
CA GLY A 64 9.92 9.03 -1.74
C GLY A 64 8.63 8.88 -0.94
N VAL A 65 7.78 9.91 -0.95
CA VAL A 65 6.44 9.83 -0.36
C VAL A 65 5.41 10.22 -1.42
N VAL A 66 4.50 9.30 -1.73
CA VAL A 66 3.49 9.55 -2.77
C VAL A 66 2.49 10.61 -2.31
N THR A 67 2.30 11.64 -3.14
CA THR A 67 1.42 12.80 -2.87
C THR A 67 0.29 12.95 -3.89
N THR A 68 0.08 11.98 -4.77
CA THR A 68 -1.07 11.93 -5.67
C THR A 68 -2.39 11.80 -4.91
N GLU A 69 -3.52 12.11 -5.56
CA GLU A 69 -4.85 11.85 -4.97
C GLU A 69 -5.19 10.38 -4.88
N TYR A 70 -4.71 9.59 -5.84
CA TYR A 70 -4.96 8.16 -5.93
C TYR A 70 -3.68 7.40 -6.17
N SER A 71 -3.71 6.13 -5.84
CA SER A 71 -2.77 5.14 -6.35
C SER A 71 -3.55 3.91 -6.81
N GLU A 72 -3.13 3.35 -7.95
CA GLU A 72 -3.82 2.24 -8.59
C GLU A 72 -2.82 1.24 -9.16
N GLY A 73 -3.13 -0.04 -9.01
CA GLY A 73 -2.34 -1.11 -9.59
C GLY A 73 -3.19 -2.24 -10.13
N THR A 74 -2.62 -2.95 -11.11
CA THR A 74 -3.18 -4.18 -11.66
C THR A 74 -2.09 -5.24 -11.68
N LEU A 75 -2.37 -6.39 -11.13
CA LEU A 75 -1.49 -7.56 -11.17
C LEU A 75 -2.15 -8.67 -11.97
N LYS A 76 -1.39 -9.28 -12.88
CA LYS A 76 -1.87 -10.36 -13.76
C LYS A 76 -1.02 -11.61 -13.54
N ALA A 77 -1.67 -12.76 -13.38
CA ALA A 77 -1.02 -14.07 -13.35
C ALA A 77 -2.01 -15.15 -13.83
N HIS A 78 -1.52 -16.15 -14.53
CA HIS A 78 -2.32 -17.30 -15.01
C HIS A 78 -3.62 -16.92 -15.74
N GLY A 79 -3.58 -15.91 -16.61
CA GLY A 79 -4.75 -15.43 -17.36
C GLY A 79 -5.80 -14.70 -16.53
N ARG A 80 -5.53 -14.45 -15.24
CA ARG A 80 -6.41 -13.73 -14.31
C ARG A 80 -5.78 -12.41 -13.87
N SER A 81 -6.60 -11.47 -13.40
CA SER A 81 -6.11 -10.20 -12.90
C SER A 81 -6.82 -9.75 -11.63
N VAL A 82 -6.11 -9.02 -10.81
CA VAL A 82 -6.64 -8.24 -9.70
C VAL A 82 -6.26 -6.78 -9.89
N ARG A 83 -7.16 -5.87 -9.55
CA ARG A 83 -6.96 -4.42 -9.64
C ARG A 83 -7.41 -3.79 -8.32
N ALA A 84 -6.65 -2.83 -7.85
CA ALA A 84 -7.03 -2.04 -6.70
C ALA A 84 -6.69 -0.58 -6.93
N ARG A 85 -7.60 0.32 -6.50
CA ARG A 85 -7.42 1.76 -6.47
C ARG A 85 -7.78 2.28 -5.09
N PHE A 86 -6.91 3.10 -4.52
CA PHE A 86 -7.07 3.71 -3.21
C PHE A 86 -6.90 5.22 -3.30
N ARG A 87 -7.60 5.93 -2.43
CA ARG A 87 -7.36 7.36 -2.22
C ARG A 87 -6.16 7.54 -1.30
N CYS A 88 -5.23 8.42 -1.68
CA CYS A 88 -4.08 8.76 -0.86
C CYS A 88 -4.46 9.76 0.24
N ASP A 89 -3.80 9.65 1.39
CA ASP A 89 -3.88 10.61 2.47
C ASP A 89 -2.78 11.67 2.31
N ARG A 90 -3.04 12.64 1.42
CA ARG A 90 -2.08 13.70 1.07
C ARG A 90 -1.66 14.53 2.29
N GLN A 91 -2.58 14.77 3.22
CA GLN A 91 -2.27 15.52 4.44
C GLN A 91 -1.28 14.77 5.33
N LEU A 92 -1.48 13.46 5.51
CA LEU A 92 -0.53 12.64 6.26
C LEU A 92 0.81 12.49 5.51
N ALA A 93 0.79 12.37 4.18
CA ALA A 93 2.00 12.33 3.36
C ALA A 93 2.86 13.60 3.56
N GLN A 94 2.25 14.78 3.52
CA GLN A 94 2.95 16.04 3.78
C GLN A 94 3.52 16.13 5.21
N LYS A 95 2.78 15.65 6.20
CA LYS A 95 3.27 15.60 7.59
C LYS A 95 4.47 14.65 7.72
N ILE A 96 4.47 13.51 7.02
CA ILE A 96 5.61 12.58 7.02
C ILE A 96 6.84 13.26 6.42
N ILE A 97 6.71 13.93 5.27
CA ILE A 97 7.80 14.68 4.64
C ILE A 97 8.37 15.74 5.59
N GLN A 98 7.50 16.54 6.19
CA GLN A 98 7.90 17.57 7.14
C GLN A 98 8.64 16.98 8.35
N LYS A 99 8.14 15.87 8.92
CA LYS A 99 8.78 15.22 10.07
C LYS A 99 10.11 14.57 9.70
N ALA A 100 10.23 13.98 8.52
CA ALA A 100 11.50 13.48 8.02
C ALA A 100 12.54 14.61 7.90
N SER A 101 12.16 15.75 7.34
CA SER A 101 13.02 16.94 7.24
C SER A 101 13.48 17.44 8.62
N GLN A 102 12.57 17.51 9.60
CA GLN A 102 12.92 17.87 11.00
C GLN A 102 13.91 16.87 11.62
N ALA A 103 13.85 15.61 11.22
CA ALA A 103 14.78 14.56 11.62
C ALA A 103 16.07 14.50 10.78
N LYS A 104 16.31 15.51 9.91
CA LYS A 104 17.44 15.58 8.98
C LYS A 104 17.51 14.41 7.98
N LEU A 105 16.35 13.81 7.67
CA LEU A 105 16.22 12.81 6.61
C LEU A 105 15.73 13.48 5.35
N THR A 106 16.34 13.16 4.21
CA THR A 106 15.89 13.66 2.91
C THR A 106 14.64 12.87 2.49
N ALA A 107 13.50 13.57 2.42
CA ALA A 107 12.24 13.01 1.95
C ALA A 107 11.57 13.99 0.98
N LEU A 108 11.08 13.49 -0.14
CA LEU A 108 10.41 14.28 -1.17
C LEU A 108 9.02 13.73 -1.48
N GLY A 109 8.09 14.64 -1.71
CA GLY A 109 6.77 14.32 -2.24
C GLY A 109 6.85 14.00 -3.73
N VAL A 110 6.24 12.90 -4.14
CA VAL A 110 6.21 12.49 -5.54
C VAL A 110 4.78 12.48 -6.05
N ASN A 111 4.57 13.18 -7.15
CA ASN A 111 3.30 13.23 -7.86
C ASN A 111 3.43 12.54 -9.23
N TYR A 112 2.29 12.17 -9.83
CA TYR A 112 2.24 11.55 -11.15
C TYR A 112 0.94 11.93 -11.87
N GLY A 113 1.05 12.26 -13.16
CA GLY A 113 -0.06 12.74 -13.97
C GLY A 113 -0.35 14.20 -13.69
N THR A 114 -1.51 14.49 -13.13
CA THR A 114 -1.93 15.84 -12.75
C THR A 114 -1.75 16.09 -11.26
N SER A 115 -1.75 17.35 -10.83
CA SER A 115 -1.67 17.73 -9.42
C SER A 115 -2.92 17.31 -8.63
N GLU A 116 -4.07 17.26 -9.30
CA GLU A 116 -5.38 16.98 -8.71
C GLU A 116 -6.28 16.21 -9.69
N GLY A 117 -7.38 15.68 -9.17
CA GLY A 117 -8.38 14.97 -9.93
C GLY A 117 -8.04 13.51 -10.24
N PRO A 118 -8.87 12.82 -11.03
CA PRO A 118 -8.76 11.39 -11.29
C PRO A 118 -7.45 10.93 -11.91
N SER A 119 -6.78 11.84 -12.66
CA SER A 119 -5.49 11.60 -13.32
C SER A 119 -4.29 11.82 -12.40
N SER A 120 -4.48 12.39 -11.20
CA SER A 120 -3.48 12.41 -10.14
C SER A 120 -3.42 11.03 -9.48
N CYS A 121 -2.73 10.09 -10.15
CA CYS A 121 -2.79 8.67 -9.80
C CYS A 121 -1.43 7.98 -10.00
N MET A 122 -0.74 7.67 -8.90
CA MET A 122 0.52 6.94 -8.91
C MET A 122 0.31 5.47 -9.25
N PRO A 123 1.03 4.90 -10.22
CA PRO A 123 1.06 3.46 -10.44
C PRO A 123 1.49 2.72 -9.16
N MET A 124 0.75 1.68 -8.81
CA MET A 124 1.01 0.86 -7.61
C MET A 124 1.78 -0.40 -7.99
N ASP A 125 2.91 -0.62 -7.34
CA ASP A 125 3.70 -1.84 -7.48
C ASP A 125 3.05 -3.02 -6.73
N TRP A 126 3.55 -4.24 -6.99
CA TRP A 126 3.02 -5.45 -6.36
C TRP A 126 3.30 -5.53 -4.85
N GLY A 127 4.42 -4.96 -4.37
CA GLY A 127 4.73 -4.89 -2.94
C GLY A 127 3.76 -4.01 -2.18
N THR A 128 3.08 -3.10 -2.86
CA THR A 128 1.99 -2.28 -2.33
C THR A 128 0.63 -2.94 -2.55
N LEU A 129 0.37 -3.42 -3.78
CA LEU A 129 -0.95 -3.93 -4.17
C LEU A 129 -1.33 -5.18 -3.39
N ILE A 130 -0.40 -6.14 -3.24
CA ILE A 130 -0.71 -7.43 -2.62
C ILE A 130 -1.07 -7.29 -1.13
N PRO A 131 -0.29 -6.59 -0.28
CA PRO A 131 -0.72 -6.33 1.08
C PRO A 131 -2.06 -5.57 1.15
N LEU A 132 -2.25 -4.55 0.31
CA LEU A 132 -3.49 -3.78 0.31
C LEU A 132 -4.71 -4.56 -0.20
N TRP A 133 -4.51 -5.62 -0.98
CA TRP A 133 -5.59 -6.55 -1.34
C TRP A 133 -6.28 -7.12 -0.10
N PHE A 134 -5.50 -7.50 0.91
CA PHE A 134 -6.01 -8.03 2.18
C PHE A 134 -6.38 -6.93 3.17
N LEU A 135 -5.56 -5.90 3.29
CA LEU A 135 -5.60 -4.94 4.38
C LEU A 135 -6.34 -3.64 4.03
N GLY A 136 -6.45 -3.31 2.74
CA GLY A 136 -6.93 -2.01 2.30
C GLY A 136 -8.44 -1.79 2.45
N THR A 137 -9.23 -2.88 2.45
CA THR A 137 -10.69 -2.80 2.56
C THR A 137 -11.16 -3.55 3.81
N PRO A 138 -11.68 -2.84 4.83
CA PRO A 138 -12.21 -3.49 6.02
C PRO A 138 -13.36 -4.44 5.71
N GLN A 139 -13.41 -5.61 6.35
CA GLN A 139 -14.45 -6.61 6.14
C GLN A 139 -15.86 -6.10 6.48
N LYS A 140 -15.97 -5.28 7.54
CA LYS A 140 -17.25 -4.76 8.04
C LYS A 140 -17.60 -3.36 7.53
N ARG A 141 -16.80 -2.73 6.68
CA ARG A 141 -17.02 -1.37 6.19
C ARG A 141 -16.91 -1.33 4.68
N LYS A 142 -17.88 -0.68 4.02
CA LYS A 142 -17.87 -0.48 2.56
C LYS A 142 -16.78 0.50 2.06
N ARG A 143 -16.25 1.36 2.95
CA ARG A 143 -15.28 2.40 2.56
C ARG A 143 -13.87 1.88 2.74
N LYS A 144 -13.07 1.89 1.66
CA LYS A 144 -11.62 1.61 1.70
C LYS A 144 -10.88 2.58 2.62
N ARG A 145 -9.83 2.10 3.27
CA ARG A 145 -8.88 2.95 3.99
C ARG A 145 -8.15 3.88 3.01
N ARG A 146 -7.73 5.05 3.49
CA ARG A 146 -6.77 5.86 2.76
C ARG A 146 -5.38 5.23 2.89
N ILE A 147 -4.46 5.61 2.00
CA ILE A 147 -3.10 5.09 2.00
C ILE A 147 -2.09 6.22 1.91
N VAL A 148 -0.89 5.98 2.45
CA VAL A 148 0.33 6.71 2.13
C VAL A 148 1.37 5.68 1.71
N ILE A 149 1.96 5.85 0.53
CA ILE A 149 3.03 4.98 0.05
C ILE A 149 4.35 5.69 0.29
N VAL A 150 5.27 4.98 0.92
CA VAL A 150 6.63 5.45 1.21
C VAL A 150 7.61 4.49 0.54
N THR A 151 8.56 5.05 -0.19
CA THR A 151 9.64 4.27 -0.82
C THR A 151 10.95 4.61 -0.12
N PRO A 152 11.62 3.62 0.50
CA PRO A 152 12.91 3.85 1.13
C PRO A 152 13.95 4.32 0.10
N SER A 153 14.88 5.13 0.56
CA SER A 153 16.09 5.48 -0.21
C SER A 153 16.95 4.24 -0.44
N ARG A 154 17.72 4.26 -1.49
CA ARG A 154 18.85 3.34 -1.73
C ARG A 154 20.16 3.96 -1.32
#